data_a38dc86c590c2d907196ad4f9db7041b
#
_entry.id   a38dc86c590c2d907196ad4f9db7041b
#
_cell.length_a   1.000
_cell.length_b   1.000
_cell.length_c   1.000
_cell.angle_alpha   90.00
_cell.angle_beta   90.00
_cell.angle_gamma   90.00
#
_symmetry.space_group_name_H-M   'P 1'
#
loop_
_entity.id
_entity.type
_entity.pdbx_description
1 polymer ?
#
loop_
_entity_poly.entity_id
_entity_poly.type
_entity_poly.pdbx_seq_one_letter_code
_entity_poly.pdbx_strand_id
1 'polypeptide(L)'
;VRHTATYIPPVAARSFAYLGVTAHEALATGNPALQSLAGQLTDLKPLPARGSGDFDEPCVIHAALAAMVETLFSNTGPTGQRAMVKMSEIMGRTASAGIAEDVVNRSVAHGQAVAAHVLAWAAADGGAKIDNMGFPQEYT
;
A
#
# COMPACT_ATOMS: atom_id res chain seq x y z
N VAL A 1 -4.33 7.92 -11.41
CA VAL A 1 -3.24 8.88 -11.64
C VAL A 1 -3.71 10.08 -12.47
N ARG A 2 -4.19 9.86 -13.70
CA ARG A 2 -4.56 10.95 -14.63
C ARG A 2 -5.61 11.94 -14.11
N HIS A 3 -6.48 11.49 -13.21
CA HIS A 3 -7.59 12.27 -12.65
C HIS A 3 -7.41 12.58 -11.16
N THR A 4 -6.21 12.35 -10.63
CA THR A 4 -5.87 12.66 -9.24
C THR A 4 -5.25 14.05 -9.19
N ALA A 5 -5.83 14.95 -8.42
CA ALA A 5 -5.32 16.31 -8.28
C ALA A 5 -3.88 16.31 -7.73
N THR A 6 -3.08 17.28 -8.14
CA THR A 6 -1.68 17.45 -7.71
C THR A 6 -0.75 16.24 -8.00
N TYR A 7 -1.15 15.31 -8.84
CA TYR A 7 -0.40 14.08 -9.12
C TYR A 7 0.64 14.30 -10.24
N ILE A 8 1.64 15.12 -9.94
CA ILE A 8 2.79 15.39 -10.80
C ILE A 8 3.77 14.20 -10.84
N PRO A 9 4.68 14.10 -11.82
CA PRO A 9 5.57 12.95 -11.96
C PRO A 9 6.35 12.54 -10.71
N PRO A 10 6.94 13.44 -9.91
CA PRO A 10 7.60 13.04 -8.65
C PRO A 10 6.66 12.39 -7.64
N VAL A 11 5.44 12.91 -7.50
CA VAL A 11 4.41 12.34 -6.61
C VAL A 11 3.98 10.96 -7.10
N ALA A 12 3.81 10.80 -8.42
CA ALA A 12 3.50 9.51 -9.02
C ALA A 12 4.62 8.49 -8.76
N ALA A 13 5.87 8.86 -9.02
CA ALA A 13 7.03 8.00 -8.80
C ALA A 13 7.13 7.54 -7.34
N ARG A 14 6.94 8.47 -6.39
CA ARG A 14 6.91 8.17 -4.97
C ARG A 14 5.81 7.15 -4.63
N SER A 15 4.59 7.37 -5.08
CA SER A 15 3.46 6.47 -4.80
C SER A 15 3.69 5.08 -5.38
N PHE A 16 4.22 4.97 -6.60
CA PHE A 16 4.55 3.68 -7.20
C PHE A 16 5.70 2.97 -6.48
N ALA A 17 6.70 3.71 -5.98
CA ALA A 17 7.77 3.13 -5.17
C ALA A 17 7.22 2.49 -3.88
N TYR A 18 6.34 3.19 -3.16
CA TYR A 18 5.72 2.64 -1.96
C TYR A 18 4.79 1.45 -2.25
N LEU A 19 4.06 1.46 -3.35
CA LEU A 19 3.30 0.28 -3.79
C LEU A 19 4.22 -0.92 -4.06
N GLY A 20 5.36 -0.70 -4.72
CA GLY A 20 6.35 -1.73 -4.99
C GLY A 20 6.97 -2.30 -3.71
N VAL A 21 7.38 -1.43 -2.78
CA VAL A 21 7.89 -1.85 -1.46
C VAL A 21 6.84 -2.64 -0.70
N THR A 22 5.58 -2.18 -0.67
CA THR A 22 4.49 -2.88 0.01
C THR A 22 4.25 -4.27 -0.58
N ALA A 23 4.21 -4.40 -1.90
CA ALA A 23 4.04 -5.70 -2.55
C ALA A 23 5.19 -6.66 -2.23
N HIS A 24 6.44 -6.18 -2.29
CA HIS A 24 7.60 -6.97 -1.94
C HIS A 24 7.56 -7.42 -0.47
N GLU A 25 7.33 -6.50 0.45
CA GLU A 25 7.30 -6.80 1.88
C GLU A 25 6.14 -7.73 2.26
N ALA A 26 4.97 -7.57 1.65
CA ALA A 26 3.85 -8.47 1.85
C ALA A 26 4.22 -9.92 1.52
N LEU A 27 4.97 -10.14 0.44
CA LEU A 27 5.50 -11.45 0.06
C LEU A 27 6.65 -11.90 0.98
N ALA A 28 7.61 -11.03 1.26
CA ALA A 28 8.80 -11.36 2.04
C ALA A 28 8.46 -11.81 3.48
N THR A 29 7.38 -11.30 4.07
CA THR A 29 6.93 -11.76 5.40
C THR A 29 6.51 -13.24 5.44
N GLY A 30 6.21 -13.86 4.30
CA GLY A 30 5.78 -15.26 4.21
C GLY A 30 6.74 -16.16 3.42
N ASN A 31 7.72 -15.60 2.75
CA ASN A 31 8.62 -16.34 1.88
C ASN A 31 10.09 -16.17 2.32
N PRO A 32 10.70 -17.18 2.95
CA PRO A 32 12.07 -17.10 3.44
C PRO A 32 13.13 -16.97 2.31
N ALA A 33 12.75 -17.20 1.06
CA ALA A 33 13.62 -16.96 -0.09
C ALA A 33 13.70 -15.48 -0.49
N LEU A 34 12.81 -14.64 0.02
CA LEU A 34 12.81 -13.21 -0.22
C LEU A 34 13.43 -12.49 0.98
N GLN A 35 14.37 -11.60 0.69
CA GLN A 35 14.97 -10.76 1.70
C GLN A 35 14.14 -9.48 1.87
N SER A 36 13.74 -9.18 3.11
CA SER A 36 13.08 -7.90 3.43
C SER A 36 13.97 -6.71 3.10
N LEU A 37 13.38 -5.62 2.69
CA LEU A 37 14.03 -4.32 2.47
C LEU A 37 14.26 -3.55 3.78
N ALA A 38 13.70 -4.03 4.90
CA ALA A 38 13.94 -3.45 6.22
C ALA A 38 15.45 -3.52 6.56
N GLY A 39 16.00 -2.37 6.95
CA GLY A 39 17.44 -2.22 7.18
C GLY A 39 18.28 -2.01 5.90
N GLN A 40 17.70 -2.19 4.70
CA GLN A 40 18.32 -1.83 3.42
C GLN A 40 17.85 -0.44 2.95
N LEU A 41 16.59 -0.11 3.21
CA LEU A 41 16.06 1.24 2.98
C LEU A 41 16.17 2.06 4.28
N THR A 42 16.53 3.34 4.11
CA THR A 42 16.69 4.27 5.23
C THR A 42 15.43 4.31 6.08
N ASP A 43 15.59 4.07 7.38
CA ASP A 43 14.55 4.11 8.42
C ASP A 43 13.37 3.14 8.26
N LEU A 44 13.35 2.28 7.24
CA LEU A 44 12.37 1.20 7.19
C LEU A 44 12.69 0.16 8.28
N LYS A 45 11.82 0.09 9.26
CA LYS A 45 11.93 -0.85 10.39
C LYS A 45 11.43 -2.24 9.97
N PRO A 46 11.79 -3.29 10.73
CA PRO A 46 11.27 -4.64 10.48
C PRO A 46 9.74 -4.66 10.41
N LEU A 47 9.22 -5.36 9.39
CA LEU A 47 7.78 -5.48 9.16
C LEU A 47 7.11 -6.33 10.25
N PRO A 48 5.78 -6.19 10.45
CA PRO A 48 5.03 -7.07 11.32
C PRO A 48 5.21 -8.54 10.91
N ALA A 49 5.58 -9.39 11.85
CA ALA A 49 5.69 -10.82 11.60
C ALA A 49 4.30 -11.45 11.43
N ARG A 50 4.21 -12.49 10.64
CA ARG A 50 2.99 -13.31 10.57
C ARG A 50 2.78 -14.02 11.89
N GLY A 51 1.52 -14.06 12.33
CA GLY A 51 1.09 -14.88 13.45
C GLY A 51 1.08 -16.37 13.09
N SER A 52 0.54 -17.20 14.01
CA SER A 52 0.36 -18.62 13.77
C SER A 52 -0.82 -18.90 12.83
N GLY A 53 -0.74 -20.01 12.09
CA GLY A 53 -1.77 -20.48 11.18
C GLY A 53 -1.42 -20.22 9.71
N ASP A 54 -2.30 -20.68 8.81
CA ASP A 54 -2.11 -20.57 7.37
C ASP A 54 -2.49 -19.18 6.89
N PHE A 55 -1.78 -18.72 5.86
CA PHE A 55 -2.01 -17.47 5.15
C PHE A 55 -2.12 -17.74 3.65
N ASP A 56 -3.01 -17.01 2.99
CA ASP A 56 -3.13 -17.03 1.54
C ASP A 56 -2.44 -15.79 0.96
N GLU A 57 -1.41 -16.00 0.12
CA GLU A 57 -0.59 -14.91 -0.41
C GLU A 57 -1.39 -13.92 -1.28
N PRO A 58 -2.26 -14.36 -2.19
CA PRO A 58 -3.14 -13.47 -2.94
C PRO A 58 -3.98 -12.56 -2.03
N CYS A 59 -4.54 -13.09 -0.95
CA CYS A 59 -5.30 -12.29 0.02
C CYS A 59 -4.42 -11.27 0.75
N VAL A 60 -3.21 -11.66 1.18
CA VAL A 60 -2.25 -10.76 1.85
C VAL A 60 -1.88 -9.61 0.93
N ILE A 61 -1.45 -9.91 -0.31
CA ILE A 61 -1.01 -8.91 -1.27
C ILE A 61 -2.16 -7.97 -1.65
N HIS A 62 -3.34 -8.54 -1.93
CA HIS A 62 -4.52 -7.74 -2.27
C HIS A 62 -4.86 -6.75 -1.16
N ALA A 63 -4.95 -7.22 0.09
CA ALA A 63 -5.29 -6.37 1.23
C ALA A 63 -4.25 -5.26 1.46
N ALA A 64 -2.96 -5.58 1.33
CA ALA A 64 -1.89 -4.61 1.47
C ALA A 64 -1.96 -3.54 0.38
N LEU A 65 -2.08 -3.93 -0.89
CA LEU A 65 -2.13 -2.98 -2.00
C LEU A 65 -3.43 -2.17 -2.03
N ALA A 66 -4.57 -2.75 -1.66
CA ALA A 66 -5.85 -2.03 -1.58
C ALA A 66 -5.77 -0.89 -0.56
N ALA A 67 -5.23 -1.14 0.64
CA ALA A 67 -5.05 -0.12 1.67
C ALA A 67 -4.10 1.00 1.23
N MET A 68 -3.00 0.64 0.54
CA MET A 68 -2.07 1.61 -0.02
C MET A 68 -2.72 2.48 -1.10
N VAL A 69 -3.46 1.87 -2.02
CA VAL A 69 -4.15 2.60 -3.11
C VAL A 69 -5.19 3.55 -2.54
N GLU A 70 -6.00 3.11 -1.59
CA GLU A 70 -7.00 3.94 -0.92
C GLU A 70 -6.36 5.19 -0.31
N THR A 71 -5.25 5.04 0.39
CA THR A 71 -4.55 6.14 1.06
C THR A 71 -3.84 7.06 0.07
N LEU A 72 -3.01 6.50 -0.83
CA LEU A 72 -2.16 7.28 -1.74
C LEU A 72 -2.97 8.01 -2.82
N PHE A 73 -4.18 7.55 -3.14
CA PHE A 73 -5.06 8.15 -4.14
C PHE A 73 -6.36 8.71 -3.56
N SER A 74 -6.38 8.99 -2.26
CA SER A 74 -7.56 9.49 -1.54
C SER A 74 -8.11 10.79 -2.11
N ASN A 75 -7.28 11.63 -2.74
CA ASN A 75 -7.67 12.88 -3.39
C ASN A 75 -8.12 12.72 -4.85
N THR A 76 -8.27 11.50 -5.35
CA THR A 76 -8.86 11.23 -6.66
C THR A 76 -10.33 11.64 -6.68
N GLY A 77 -10.79 12.21 -7.80
CA GLY A 77 -12.17 12.64 -7.94
C GLY A 77 -13.20 11.51 -7.81
N PRO A 78 -14.50 11.82 -7.63
CA PRO A 78 -15.53 10.84 -7.25
C PRO A 78 -15.64 9.62 -8.18
N THR A 79 -15.41 9.80 -9.47
CA THR A 79 -15.42 8.69 -10.43
C THR A 79 -14.26 7.73 -10.21
N GLY A 80 -13.07 8.26 -9.93
CA GLY A 80 -11.90 7.45 -9.59
C GLY A 80 -12.09 6.72 -8.25
N GLN A 81 -12.65 7.38 -7.24
CA GLN A 81 -12.97 6.76 -5.95
C GLN A 81 -13.91 5.55 -6.14
N ARG A 82 -15.01 5.71 -6.87
CA ARG A 82 -15.92 4.59 -7.17
C ARG A 82 -15.23 3.45 -7.93
N ALA A 83 -14.34 3.78 -8.86
CA ALA A 83 -13.59 2.78 -9.62
C ALA A 83 -12.63 1.99 -8.73
N MET A 84 -11.91 2.67 -7.80
CA MET A 84 -11.01 2.02 -6.85
C MET A 84 -11.77 1.07 -5.91
N VAL A 85 -12.88 1.51 -5.33
CA VAL A 85 -13.74 0.66 -4.49
C VAL A 85 -14.20 -0.57 -5.27
N LYS A 86 -14.75 -0.37 -6.47
CA LYS A 86 -15.25 -1.48 -7.30
C LYS A 86 -14.16 -2.46 -7.69
N MET A 87 -12.99 -1.98 -8.04
CA MET A 87 -11.84 -2.83 -8.37
C MET A 87 -11.38 -3.62 -7.14
N SER A 88 -11.26 -2.98 -5.98
CA SER A 88 -10.89 -3.64 -4.73
C SER A 88 -11.87 -4.75 -4.36
N GLU A 89 -13.18 -4.51 -4.48
CA GLU A 89 -14.20 -5.54 -4.25
C GLU A 89 -14.07 -6.75 -5.21
N ILE A 90 -13.84 -6.50 -6.49
CA ILE A 90 -13.71 -7.57 -7.50
C ILE A 90 -12.46 -8.40 -7.21
N MET A 91 -11.33 -7.74 -7.01
CA MET A 91 -10.07 -8.42 -6.78
C MET A 91 -10.05 -9.15 -5.43
N GLY A 92 -10.66 -8.57 -4.39
CA GLY A 92 -10.80 -9.23 -3.09
C GLY A 92 -11.62 -10.52 -3.18
N ARG A 93 -12.77 -10.49 -3.88
CA ARG A 93 -13.55 -11.70 -4.13
C ARG A 93 -12.78 -12.75 -4.94
N THR A 94 -12.00 -12.31 -5.91
CA THR A 94 -11.17 -13.23 -6.71
C THR A 94 -10.08 -13.87 -5.87
N ALA A 95 -9.38 -13.07 -5.05
CA ALA A 95 -8.31 -13.56 -4.18
C ALA A 95 -8.84 -14.54 -3.10
N SER A 96 -10.01 -14.27 -2.53
CA SER A 96 -10.58 -15.11 -1.46
C SER A 96 -11.41 -16.31 -1.95
N ALA A 97 -11.56 -16.49 -3.26
CA ALA A 97 -12.41 -17.54 -3.81
C ALA A 97 -11.90 -18.94 -3.43
N GLY A 98 -12.72 -19.69 -2.70
CA GLY A 98 -12.41 -21.06 -2.26
C GLY A 98 -11.47 -21.16 -1.07
N ILE A 99 -11.08 -20.04 -0.48
CA ILE A 99 -10.23 -20.02 0.72
C ILE A 99 -11.10 -20.03 1.99
N ALA A 100 -10.67 -20.74 3.03
CA ALA A 100 -11.35 -20.77 4.32
C ALA A 100 -11.41 -19.38 4.96
N GLU A 101 -12.54 -19.03 5.54
CA GLU A 101 -12.81 -17.69 6.06
C GLU A 101 -11.78 -17.22 7.09
N ASP A 102 -11.35 -18.09 7.97
CA ASP A 102 -10.35 -17.78 8.99
C ASP A 102 -8.96 -17.51 8.38
N VAL A 103 -8.60 -18.19 7.28
CA VAL A 103 -7.39 -17.92 6.51
C VAL A 103 -7.50 -16.56 5.79
N VAL A 104 -8.65 -16.27 5.16
CA VAL A 104 -8.90 -14.97 4.53
C VAL A 104 -8.77 -13.85 5.55
N ASN A 105 -9.44 -13.99 6.71
CA ASN A 105 -9.42 -12.96 7.75
C ASN A 105 -8.01 -12.68 8.28
N ARG A 106 -7.22 -13.73 8.55
CA ARG A 106 -5.80 -13.57 8.96
C ARG A 106 -4.95 -12.93 7.89
N SER A 107 -5.12 -13.35 6.65
CA SER A 107 -4.36 -12.84 5.50
C SER A 107 -4.66 -11.36 5.26
N VAL A 108 -5.92 -10.97 5.29
CA VAL A 108 -6.36 -9.57 5.14
C VAL A 108 -5.81 -8.71 6.28
N ALA A 109 -5.94 -9.16 7.53
CA ALA A 109 -5.42 -8.43 8.68
C ALA A 109 -3.90 -8.23 8.59
N HIS A 110 -3.15 -9.25 8.17
CA HIS A 110 -1.71 -9.14 7.99
C HIS A 110 -1.34 -8.18 6.85
N GLY A 111 -2.00 -8.29 5.69
CA GLY A 111 -1.78 -7.37 4.57
C GLY A 111 -2.03 -5.91 4.96
N GLN A 112 -3.10 -5.63 5.70
CA GLN A 112 -3.39 -4.31 6.23
C GLN A 112 -2.32 -3.82 7.21
N ALA A 113 -1.78 -4.69 8.06
CA ALA A 113 -0.70 -4.36 8.99
C ALA A 113 0.60 -4.00 8.24
N VAL A 114 0.94 -4.73 7.17
CA VAL A 114 2.07 -4.41 6.29
C VAL A 114 1.87 -3.03 5.65
N ALA A 115 0.69 -2.76 5.08
CA ALA A 115 0.38 -1.47 4.48
C ALA A 115 0.49 -0.32 5.50
N ALA A 116 -0.08 -0.48 6.68
CA ALA A 116 -0.02 0.52 7.74
C ALA A 116 1.44 0.83 8.15
N HIS A 117 2.30 -0.20 8.22
CA HIS A 117 3.71 -0.03 8.53
C HIS A 117 4.44 0.78 7.45
N VAL A 118 4.23 0.45 6.17
CA VAL A 118 4.84 1.18 5.04
C VAL A 118 4.28 2.61 4.93
N LEU A 119 2.99 2.82 5.18
CA LEU A 119 2.39 4.16 5.20
C LEU A 119 2.95 5.03 6.33
N ALA A 120 3.17 4.47 7.51
CA ALA A 120 3.82 5.19 8.62
C ALA A 120 5.25 5.59 8.27
N TRP A 121 6.01 4.70 7.63
CA TRP A 121 7.34 5.02 7.11
C TRP A 121 7.29 6.10 6.04
N ALA A 122 6.37 5.98 5.06
CA ALA A 122 6.16 6.97 4.01
C ALA A 122 5.77 8.36 4.54
N ALA A 123 5.04 8.43 5.65
CA ALA A 123 4.66 9.69 6.27
C ALA A 123 5.85 10.47 6.87
N ALA A 124 6.94 9.76 7.19
CA ALA A 124 8.14 10.34 7.80
C ALA A 124 9.16 10.86 6.78
N ASP A 125 9.00 10.61 5.47
CA ASP A 125 9.96 10.99 4.43
C ASP A 125 9.88 12.45 3.98
N GLY A 126 8.95 13.23 4.53
CA GLY A 126 8.73 14.64 4.19
C GLY A 126 7.93 14.86 2.89
N GLY A 127 7.74 13.82 2.06
CA GLY A 127 6.99 13.89 0.79
C GLY A 127 5.49 13.55 0.91
N ALA A 128 4.99 13.31 2.13
CA ALA A 128 3.60 12.93 2.35
C ALA A 128 2.62 14.11 2.19
N LYS A 129 3.08 15.35 2.41
CA LYS A 129 2.28 16.55 2.18
C LYS A 129 2.30 16.90 0.71
N ILE A 130 1.23 16.58 0.03
CA ILE A 130 0.93 17.07 -1.32
C ILE A 130 0.07 18.32 -1.15
N ASP A 131 0.63 19.35 -0.57
CA ASP A 131 0.00 20.65 -0.60
C ASP A 131 0.02 21.12 -2.07
N ASN A 132 -1.11 21.63 -2.54
CA ASN A 132 -1.13 22.38 -3.79
C ASN A 132 -0.36 23.69 -3.53
N MET A 133 0.94 23.54 -3.44
CA MET A 133 1.87 24.65 -3.34
C MET A 133 1.79 25.38 -4.67
N GLY A 134 0.86 26.33 -4.74
CA GLY A 134 1.06 27.46 -5.64
C GLY A 134 2.51 27.92 -5.47
N PHE A 135 3.07 28.52 -6.50
CA PHE A 135 4.43 29.05 -6.47
C PHE A 135 4.75 29.64 -5.10
N PRO A 136 5.91 29.37 -4.51
CA PRO A 136 6.30 29.99 -3.25
C PRO A 136 6.04 31.49 -3.34
N GLN A 137 5.35 32.04 -2.35
CA GLN A 137 5.03 33.49 -2.33
C GLN A 137 6.29 34.37 -2.21
N GLU A 138 7.45 33.76 -2.02
CA GLU A 138 8.73 34.43 -1.89
C GLU A 138 9.68 34.01 -3.02
N TYR A 139 9.37 34.46 -4.24
CA TYR A 139 10.39 34.68 -5.25
C TYR A 139 10.87 36.14 -5.09
N THR A 140 11.88 36.34 -4.28
CA THR A 140 12.70 37.54 -4.27
C THR A 140 13.90 37.37 -5.17
#